data_ce25152a3196539133c0b35547f5565a
#
_entry.id   ce25152a3196539133c0b35547f5565a
#
_cell.length_a   1.000
_cell.length_b   1.000
_cell.length_c   1.000
_cell.angle_alpha   90.00
_cell.angle_beta   90.00
_cell.angle_gamma   90.00
#
_symmetry.space_group_name_H-M   'P 1'
#
loop_
_entity.id
_entity.type
_entity.pdbx_description
1 polymer ?
#
loop_
_entity_poly.entity_id
_entity_poly.type
_entity_poly.pdbx_seq_one_letter_code
_entity_poly.pdbx_strand_id
1 'polypeptide(L)'
;FGLGGPLVSIGGPKLIALWFNERQRGMAMGVYITGPALGGIAALSLTNAVVMPWLDQDWRAVLTAYAAVTLATGVVWAAINLHPMARRVERDIAAASQVSQLALFRELVGLRSVQIVLLMSVGIFFFNHGLNNWLPEILRARGMSAAEAGFWASVPPLIGVIASLTIPRFATAERRMAVMAALFAAATGSMM
;
A
#
# COMPACT_ATOMS: atom_id res chain seq x y z
N PHE A 1 10.12 -12.73 2.82
CA PHE A 1 9.22 -11.57 2.95
C PHE A 1 9.22 -10.70 1.69
N GLY A 2 10.39 -10.37 1.12
CA GLY A 2 10.53 -9.49 -0.05
C GLY A 2 9.84 -9.97 -1.34
N LEU A 3 9.57 -11.25 -1.51
CA LEU A 3 8.87 -11.78 -2.68
C LEU A 3 7.34 -11.68 -2.57
N GLY A 4 6.79 -11.79 -1.36
CA GLY A 4 5.34 -11.78 -1.14
C GLY A 4 4.71 -10.39 -1.29
N GLY A 5 5.37 -9.35 -0.80
CA GLY A 5 4.87 -7.98 -0.84
C GLY A 5 4.53 -7.49 -2.26
N PRO A 6 5.46 -7.56 -3.22
CA PRO A 6 5.19 -7.16 -4.60
C PRO A 6 4.04 -7.94 -5.26
N LEU A 7 3.92 -9.25 -4.98
CA LEU A 7 2.83 -10.06 -5.54
C LEU A 7 1.46 -9.55 -5.09
N VAL A 8 1.30 -9.22 -3.81
CA VAL A 8 0.04 -8.66 -3.29
C VAL A 8 -0.19 -7.26 -3.84
N SER A 9 0.85 -6.40 -3.84
CA SER A 9 0.74 -5.00 -4.27
C SER A 9 0.40 -4.85 -5.76
N ILE A 10 0.87 -5.75 -6.61
CA ILE A 10 0.58 -5.76 -8.05
C ILE A 10 -0.70 -6.55 -8.34
N GLY A 11 -0.90 -7.67 -7.63
CA GLY A 11 -2.04 -8.56 -7.82
C GLY A 11 -3.37 -7.90 -7.49
N GLY A 12 -3.46 -7.15 -6.39
CA GLY A 12 -4.69 -6.48 -5.97
C GLY A 12 -5.27 -5.53 -7.02
N PRO A 13 -4.52 -4.52 -7.50
CA PRO A 13 -4.99 -3.64 -8.57
C PRO A 13 -5.37 -4.38 -9.86
N LYS A 14 -4.62 -5.41 -10.23
CA LYS A 14 -4.93 -6.25 -11.40
C LYS A 14 -6.27 -6.94 -11.24
N LEU A 15 -6.52 -7.59 -10.09
CA LEU A 15 -7.80 -8.24 -9.82
C LEU A 15 -8.96 -7.24 -9.84
N ILE A 16 -8.79 -6.07 -9.24
CA ILE A 16 -9.80 -5.01 -9.27
C ILE A 16 -10.11 -4.58 -10.70
N ALA A 17 -9.08 -4.40 -11.54
CA ALA A 17 -9.26 -4.04 -12.93
C ALA A 17 -10.00 -5.11 -13.75
N LEU A 18 -9.88 -6.39 -13.37
CA LEU A 18 -10.48 -7.52 -14.06
C LEU A 18 -11.89 -7.84 -13.58
N TRP A 19 -12.17 -7.68 -12.28
CA TRP A 19 -13.43 -8.12 -11.67
C TRP A 19 -14.48 -7.01 -11.59
N PHE A 20 -14.05 -5.74 -11.58
CA PHE A 20 -14.94 -4.60 -11.44
C PHE A 20 -15.05 -3.82 -12.74
N ASN A 21 -16.27 -3.36 -13.07
CA ASN A 21 -16.50 -2.47 -14.19
C ASN A 21 -15.92 -1.06 -13.92
N GLU A 22 -15.78 -0.22 -14.95
CA GLU A 22 -15.13 1.09 -14.83
C GLU A 22 -15.74 1.98 -13.74
N ARG A 23 -17.05 1.90 -13.54
CA ARG A 23 -17.77 2.69 -12.53
C ARG A 23 -17.45 2.26 -11.11
N GLN A 24 -17.19 0.97 -10.90
CA GLN A 24 -16.92 0.38 -9.57
C GLN A 24 -15.43 0.33 -9.23
N ARG A 25 -14.54 0.37 -10.22
CA ARG A 25 -13.08 0.27 -10.01
C ARG A 25 -12.55 1.32 -9.06
N GLY A 26 -13.04 2.56 -9.16
CA GLY A 26 -12.61 3.64 -8.28
C GLY A 26 -12.89 3.36 -6.81
N MET A 27 -14.09 2.86 -6.49
CA MET A 27 -14.47 2.49 -5.13
C MET A 27 -13.68 1.28 -4.64
N ALA A 28 -13.59 0.23 -5.45
CA ALA A 28 -12.84 -0.98 -5.10
C ALA A 28 -11.35 -0.69 -4.86
N MET A 29 -10.75 0.20 -5.68
CA MET A 29 -9.38 0.65 -5.50
C MET A 29 -9.21 1.48 -4.22
N GLY A 30 -10.17 2.34 -3.91
CA GLY A 30 -10.19 3.09 -2.64
C GLY A 30 -10.17 2.16 -1.43
N VAL A 31 -11.03 1.14 -1.42
CA VAL A 31 -11.06 0.12 -0.37
C VAL A 31 -9.74 -0.64 -0.30
N TYR A 32 -9.18 -1.05 -1.44
CA TYR A 32 -7.89 -1.74 -1.47
C TYR A 32 -6.75 -0.91 -0.86
N ILE A 33 -6.66 0.37 -1.20
CA ILE A 33 -5.59 1.26 -0.72
C ILE A 33 -5.69 1.51 0.80
N THR A 34 -6.88 1.45 1.39
CA THR A 34 -7.03 1.61 2.85
C THR A 34 -6.45 0.44 3.64
N GLY A 35 -6.40 -0.76 3.07
CA GLY A 35 -5.89 -1.95 3.75
C GLY A 35 -4.44 -1.81 4.23
N PRO A 36 -3.46 -1.53 3.36
CA PRO A 36 -2.07 -1.31 3.76
C PRO A 36 -1.89 -0.16 4.75
N ALA A 37 -2.66 0.92 4.60
CA ALA A 37 -2.60 2.06 5.51
C ALA A 37 -3.10 1.70 6.91
N LEU A 38 -4.26 1.03 7.02
CA LEU A 38 -4.80 0.56 8.30
C LEU A 38 -3.89 -0.49 8.95
N GLY A 39 -3.34 -1.40 8.15
CA GLY A 39 -2.35 -2.38 8.62
C GLY A 39 -1.10 -1.72 9.18
N GLY A 40 -0.58 -0.70 8.50
CA GLY A 40 0.57 0.09 8.96
C GLY A 40 0.28 0.86 10.26
N ILE A 41 -0.86 1.52 10.35
CA ILE A 41 -1.31 2.21 11.57
C ILE A 41 -1.41 1.21 12.73
N ALA A 42 -2.07 0.07 12.51
CA ALA A 42 -2.22 -0.97 13.52
C ALA A 42 -0.85 -1.51 13.97
N ALA A 43 0.05 -1.81 13.04
CA ALA A 43 1.40 -2.27 13.36
C ALA A 43 2.18 -1.24 14.18
N LEU A 44 2.17 0.02 13.81
CA LEU A 44 2.90 1.09 14.52
C LEU A 44 2.32 1.37 15.91
N SER A 45 0.99 1.41 16.02
CA SER A 45 0.32 1.80 17.27
C SER A 45 0.15 0.63 18.23
N LEU A 46 -0.30 -0.53 17.73
CA LEU A 46 -0.71 -1.64 18.60
C LEU A 46 0.44 -2.57 18.96
N THR A 47 1.48 -2.71 18.13
CA THR A 47 2.56 -3.65 18.41
C THR A 47 3.23 -3.35 19.74
N ASN A 48 3.70 -2.13 19.95
CA ASN A 48 4.41 -1.75 21.16
C ASN A 48 3.47 -1.46 22.34
N ALA A 49 2.27 -0.97 22.09
CA ALA A 49 1.33 -0.59 23.15
C ALA A 49 0.53 -1.76 23.72
N VAL A 50 0.25 -2.78 22.89
CA VAL A 50 -0.64 -3.88 23.27
C VAL A 50 0.02 -5.24 23.08
N VAL A 51 0.51 -5.54 21.86
CA VAL A 51 0.94 -6.90 21.51
C VAL A 51 2.22 -7.31 22.27
N MET A 52 3.20 -6.41 22.35
CA MET A 52 4.45 -6.66 23.08
C MET A 52 4.21 -6.91 24.58
N PRO A 53 3.44 -6.07 25.31
CA PRO A 53 3.11 -6.35 26.72
C PRO A 53 2.35 -7.67 26.91
N TRP A 54 1.45 -8.04 26.01
CA TRP A 54 0.71 -9.32 26.10
C TRP A 54 1.59 -10.54 25.89
N LEU A 55 2.70 -10.41 25.21
CA LEU A 55 3.62 -11.49 24.87
C LEU A 55 4.95 -11.34 25.66
N ASP A 56 4.89 -10.83 26.89
CA ASP A 56 6.02 -10.71 27.82
C ASP A 56 7.26 -10.03 27.20
N GLN A 57 7.05 -9.05 26.32
CA GLN A 57 8.08 -8.33 25.58
C GLN A 57 8.94 -9.24 24.65
N ASP A 58 8.43 -10.44 24.33
CA ASP A 58 9.10 -11.34 23.39
C ASP A 58 8.76 -10.97 21.93
N TRP A 59 9.67 -10.29 21.26
CA TRP A 59 9.52 -9.93 19.85
C TRP A 59 9.39 -11.15 18.91
N ARG A 60 9.94 -12.34 19.30
CA ARG A 60 9.81 -13.57 18.52
C ARG A 60 8.37 -14.09 18.56
N ALA A 61 7.76 -14.03 19.72
CA ALA A 61 6.34 -14.38 19.89
C ALA A 61 5.45 -13.44 19.07
N VAL A 62 5.76 -12.13 19.03
CA VAL A 62 5.05 -11.16 18.17
C VAL A 62 5.16 -11.53 16.69
N LEU A 63 6.36 -11.84 16.20
CA LEU A 63 6.57 -12.27 14.82
C LEU A 63 5.81 -13.56 14.49
N THR A 64 5.80 -14.52 15.42
CA THR A 64 5.05 -15.78 15.27
C THR A 64 3.54 -15.53 15.20
N ALA A 65 3.02 -14.64 16.05
CA ALA A 65 1.60 -14.24 16.01
C ALA A 65 1.23 -13.59 14.66
N TYR A 66 2.04 -12.68 14.16
CA TYR A 66 1.82 -12.06 12.85
C TYR A 66 1.95 -13.06 11.70
N ALA A 67 2.88 -14.00 11.78
CA ALA A 67 3.01 -15.08 10.81
C ALA A 67 1.74 -15.97 10.79
N ALA A 68 1.17 -16.28 11.96
CA ALA A 68 -0.07 -17.05 12.07
C ALA A 68 -1.26 -16.30 11.43
N VAL A 69 -1.40 -14.99 11.69
CA VAL A 69 -2.44 -14.15 11.06
C VAL A 69 -2.26 -14.11 9.56
N THR A 70 -1.02 -13.95 9.08
CA THR A 70 -0.71 -13.93 7.65
C THR A 70 -1.04 -15.27 6.99
N LEU A 71 -0.70 -16.39 7.64
CA LEU A 71 -1.02 -17.73 7.16
C LEU A 71 -2.54 -17.96 7.10
N ALA A 72 -3.28 -17.57 8.14
CA ALA A 72 -4.73 -17.66 8.16
C ALA A 72 -5.37 -16.86 7.00
N THR A 73 -4.89 -15.63 6.78
CA THR A 73 -5.32 -14.80 5.65
C THR A 73 -5.00 -15.47 4.31
N GLY A 74 -3.83 -16.08 4.18
CA GLY A 74 -3.43 -16.87 3.00
C GLY A 74 -4.33 -18.07 2.75
N VAL A 75 -4.72 -18.78 3.79
CA VAL A 75 -5.68 -19.91 3.70
C VAL A 75 -7.06 -19.44 3.24
N VAL A 76 -7.57 -18.36 3.82
CA VAL A 76 -8.85 -17.75 3.40
C VAL A 76 -8.78 -17.31 1.93
N TRP A 77 -7.69 -16.65 1.53
CA TRP A 77 -7.46 -16.26 0.15
C TRP A 77 -7.44 -17.49 -0.80
N ALA A 78 -6.71 -18.53 -0.43
CA ALA A 78 -6.66 -19.78 -1.22
C ALA A 78 -8.05 -20.41 -1.34
N ALA A 79 -8.83 -20.48 -0.26
CA ALA A 79 -10.18 -21.01 -0.26
C ALA A 79 -11.11 -20.22 -1.21
N ILE A 80 -11.03 -18.90 -1.21
CA ILE A 80 -11.80 -18.03 -2.12
C ILE A 80 -11.40 -18.30 -3.59
N ASN A 81 -10.10 -18.42 -3.89
CA ASN A 81 -9.62 -18.66 -5.25
C ASN A 81 -9.93 -20.08 -5.75
N LEU A 82 -10.13 -21.04 -4.86
CA LEU A 82 -10.57 -22.40 -5.22
C LEU A 82 -12.06 -22.45 -5.60
N HIS A 83 -12.82 -21.39 -5.31
CA HIS A 83 -14.24 -21.35 -5.65
C HIS A 83 -14.47 -21.38 -7.17
N PRO A 84 -15.44 -22.17 -7.67
CA PRO A 84 -15.67 -22.35 -9.11
C PRO A 84 -15.90 -21.05 -9.90
N MET A 85 -16.52 -20.04 -9.27
CA MET A 85 -16.74 -18.74 -9.91
C MET A 85 -15.42 -17.99 -10.15
N ALA A 86 -14.50 -17.99 -9.17
CA ALA A 86 -13.20 -17.34 -9.32
C ALA A 86 -12.40 -17.99 -10.47
N ARG A 87 -12.39 -19.32 -10.53
CA ARG A 87 -11.72 -20.07 -11.60
C ARG A 87 -12.33 -19.85 -12.99
N ARG A 88 -13.62 -19.59 -13.09
CA ARG A 88 -14.26 -19.25 -14.39
C ARG A 88 -13.75 -17.90 -14.89
N VAL A 89 -13.78 -16.88 -14.03
CA VAL A 89 -13.29 -15.53 -14.36
C VAL A 89 -11.83 -15.57 -14.80
N GLU A 90 -10.97 -16.32 -14.09
CA GLU A 90 -9.56 -16.49 -14.46
C GLU A 90 -9.37 -17.14 -15.83
N ARG A 91 -10.16 -18.17 -16.16
CA ARG A 91 -10.09 -18.82 -17.48
C ARG A 91 -10.50 -17.89 -18.61
N ASP A 92 -11.56 -17.11 -18.42
CA ASP A 92 -12.06 -16.16 -19.43
C ASP A 92 -11.00 -15.06 -19.68
N ILE A 93 -10.33 -14.60 -18.63
CA ILE A 93 -9.24 -13.65 -18.70
C ILE A 93 -8.01 -14.24 -19.39
N ALA A 94 -7.61 -15.45 -19.03
CA ALA A 94 -6.46 -16.13 -19.64
C ALA A 94 -6.69 -16.39 -21.14
N ALA A 95 -7.91 -16.71 -21.53
CA ALA A 95 -8.28 -16.88 -22.93
C ALA A 95 -8.23 -15.55 -23.73
N ALA A 96 -8.54 -14.42 -23.08
CA ALA A 96 -8.51 -13.10 -23.70
C ALA A 96 -7.09 -12.49 -23.81
N SER A 97 -6.12 -12.93 -22.98
CA SER A 97 -4.78 -12.35 -22.96
C SER A 97 -3.77 -13.20 -23.75
N GLN A 98 -3.73 -12.99 -25.06
CA GLN A 98 -2.72 -13.61 -25.94
C GLN A 98 -1.43 -12.79 -26.10
N VAL A 99 -1.29 -11.68 -25.38
CA VAL A 99 -0.14 -10.79 -25.50
C VAL A 99 1.01 -11.26 -24.62
N SER A 100 2.19 -11.44 -25.21
CA SER A 100 3.40 -11.76 -24.45
C SER A 100 3.69 -10.64 -23.43
N GLN A 101 3.70 -10.99 -22.13
CA GLN A 101 3.96 -10.05 -21.04
C GLN A 101 5.31 -9.35 -21.22
N LEU A 102 6.31 -10.04 -21.75
CA LEU A 102 7.64 -9.48 -21.99
C LEU A 102 7.64 -8.46 -23.12
N ALA A 103 6.90 -8.73 -24.21
CA ALA A 103 6.76 -7.80 -25.32
C ALA A 103 6.05 -6.51 -24.87
N LEU A 104 4.95 -6.65 -24.13
CA LEU A 104 4.23 -5.52 -23.55
C LEU A 104 5.11 -4.71 -22.59
N PHE A 105 5.87 -5.37 -21.72
CA PHE A 105 6.79 -4.71 -20.80
C PHE A 105 7.85 -3.88 -21.55
N ARG A 106 8.44 -4.46 -22.61
CA ARG A 106 9.46 -3.78 -23.43
C ARG A 106 8.88 -2.56 -24.14
N GLU A 107 7.68 -2.67 -24.66
CA GLU A 107 6.95 -1.57 -25.29
C GLU A 107 6.64 -0.44 -24.29
N LEU A 108 6.09 -0.78 -23.12
CA LEU A 108 5.77 0.18 -22.07
C LEU A 108 6.98 0.95 -21.55
N VAL A 109 8.09 0.25 -21.27
CA VAL A 109 9.33 0.90 -20.80
C VAL A 109 9.95 1.80 -21.87
N GLY A 110 9.67 1.56 -23.14
CA GLY A 110 10.07 2.44 -24.24
C GLY A 110 9.33 3.79 -24.28
N LEU A 111 8.18 3.89 -23.62
CA LEU A 111 7.39 5.13 -23.62
C LEU A 111 7.98 6.15 -22.64
N ARG A 112 8.29 7.35 -23.13
CA ARG A 112 8.85 8.44 -22.33
C ARG A 112 7.98 8.82 -21.12
N SER A 113 6.68 8.80 -21.29
CA SER A 113 5.74 9.04 -20.18
C SER A 113 5.86 8.00 -19.07
N VAL A 114 6.04 6.72 -19.42
CA VAL A 114 6.25 5.63 -18.45
C VAL A 114 7.58 5.80 -17.73
N GLN A 115 8.64 6.16 -18.44
CA GLN A 115 9.97 6.42 -17.84
C GLN A 115 9.91 7.57 -16.82
N ILE A 116 9.20 8.66 -17.14
CA ILE A 116 9.02 9.80 -16.22
C ILE A 116 8.25 9.35 -14.98
N VAL A 117 7.16 8.60 -15.14
CA VAL A 117 6.37 8.07 -14.01
C VAL A 117 7.22 7.12 -13.16
N LEU A 118 8.02 6.26 -13.75
CA LEU A 118 8.93 5.38 -13.01
C LEU A 118 9.95 6.17 -12.20
N LEU A 119 10.57 7.20 -12.79
CA LEU A 119 11.53 8.05 -12.08
C LEU A 119 10.86 8.78 -10.90
N MET A 120 9.68 9.36 -11.11
CA MET A 120 8.90 10.00 -10.04
C MET A 120 8.54 8.99 -8.93
N SER A 121 8.16 7.76 -9.31
CA SER A 121 7.81 6.70 -8.35
C SER A 121 8.99 6.34 -7.46
N VAL A 122 10.22 6.26 -7.99
CA VAL A 122 11.42 6.01 -7.18
C VAL A 122 11.57 7.06 -6.09
N GLY A 123 11.44 8.35 -6.41
CA GLY A 123 11.53 9.43 -5.42
C GLY A 123 10.41 9.34 -4.36
N ILE A 124 9.17 9.12 -4.78
CA ILE A 124 8.01 9.01 -3.89
C ILE A 124 8.15 7.81 -2.95
N PHE A 125 8.51 6.64 -3.48
CA PHE A 125 8.67 5.44 -2.66
C PHE A 125 9.88 5.53 -1.72
N PHE A 126 11.00 6.10 -2.16
CA PHE A 126 12.16 6.35 -1.32
C PHE A 126 11.79 7.20 -0.10
N PHE A 127 11.10 8.33 -0.36
CA PHE A 127 10.66 9.21 0.71
C PHE A 127 9.63 8.54 1.64
N ASN A 128 8.60 7.95 1.06
CA ASN A 128 7.51 7.33 1.84
C ASN A 128 8.01 6.18 2.71
N HIS A 129 8.76 5.25 2.13
CA HIS A 129 9.30 4.11 2.89
C HIS A 129 10.41 4.53 3.85
N GLY A 130 11.27 5.46 3.45
CA GLY A 130 12.29 6.02 4.33
C GLY A 130 11.65 6.64 5.58
N LEU A 131 10.73 7.57 5.40
CA LEU A 131 10.07 8.23 6.52
C LEU A 131 9.27 7.26 7.40
N ASN A 132 8.40 6.45 6.81
CA ASN A 132 7.55 5.54 7.59
C ASN A 132 8.34 4.49 8.37
N ASN A 133 9.46 4.00 7.84
CA ASN A 133 10.27 2.99 8.51
C ASN A 133 11.17 3.59 9.60
N TRP A 134 11.68 4.81 9.40
CA TRP A 134 12.63 5.43 10.33
C TRP A 134 12.00 6.40 11.32
N LEU A 135 10.78 6.89 11.06
CA LEU A 135 10.12 7.87 11.93
C LEU A 135 9.98 7.38 13.38
N PRO A 136 9.55 6.14 13.67
CA PRO A 136 9.49 5.67 15.05
C PRO A 136 10.85 5.70 15.73
N GLU A 137 11.92 5.33 15.03
CA GLU A 137 13.27 5.31 15.59
C GLU A 137 13.82 6.73 15.81
N ILE A 138 13.54 7.65 14.91
CA ILE A 138 13.88 9.07 15.08
C ILE A 138 13.18 9.66 16.32
N LEU A 139 11.91 9.33 16.53
CA LEU A 139 11.16 9.79 17.70
C LEU A 139 11.70 9.18 19.00
N ARG A 140 12.07 7.90 18.98
CA ARG A 140 12.73 7.23 20.12
C ARG A 140 14.09 7.85 20.44
N ALA A 141 14.87 8.19 19.43
CA ALA A 141 16.14 8.89 19.60
C ALA A 141 15.97 10.30 20.22
N ARG A 142 14.77 10.88 20.11
CA ARG A 142 14.39 12.14 20.78
C ARG A 142 13.86 11.94 22.20
N GLY A 143 13.89 10.72 22.74
CA GLY A 143 13.53 10.40 24.13
C GLY A 143 12.09 9.90 24.32
N MET A 144 11.32 9.69 23.26
CA MET A 144 9.98 9.10 23.36
C MET A 144 10.06 7.61 23.72
N SER A 145 9.10 7.12 24.47
CA SER A 145 8.92 5.68 24.68
C SER A 145 8.55 4.97 23.37
N ALA A 146 8.75 3.66 23.30
CA ALA A 146 8.41 2.88 22.10
C ALA A 146 6.91 2.98 21.73
N ALA A 147 6.03 3.04 22.73
CA ALA A 147 4.59 3.19 22.53
C ALA A 147 4.23 4.59 21.99
N GLU A 148 4.79 5.65 22.58
CA GLU A 148 4.57 7.02 22.12
C GLU A 148 5.11 7.24 20.71
N ALA A 149 6.33 6.77 20.43
CA ALA A 149 6.93 6.87 19.11
C ALA A 149 6.10 6.13 18.04
N GLY A 150 5.59 4.94 18.36
CA GLY A 150 4.68 4.19 17.49
C GLY A 150 3.37 4.93 17.23
N PHE A 151 2.77 5.51 18.30
CA PHE A 151 1.56 6.31 18.18
C PHE A 151 1.77 7.53 17.25
N TRP A 152 2.77 8.35 17.51
CA TRP A 152 3.04 9.53 16.68
C TRP A 152 3.46 9.19 15.26
N ALA A 153 4.19 8.09 15.05
CA ALA A 153 4.55 7.62 13.72
C ALA A 153 3.34 7.11 12.91
N SER A 154 2.22 6.78 13.55
CA SER A 154 0.98 6.40 12.85
C SER A 154 0.17 7.61 12.32
N VAL A 155 0.45 8.82 12.78
CA VAL A 155 -0.28 10.03 12.39
C VAL A 155 -0.14 10.37 10.90
N PRO A 156 1.07 10.38 10.29
CA PRO A 156 1.21 10.63 8.86
C PRO A 156 0.43 9.64 7.97
N PRO A 157 0.51 8.32 8.17
CA PRO A 157 -0.34 7.37 7.44
C PRO A 157 -1.84 7.64 7.61
N LEU A 158 -2.30 7.99 8.82
CA LEU A 158 -3.70 8.31 9.07
C LEU A 158 -4.16 9.55 8.27
N ILE A 159 -3.37 10.60 8.28
CA ILE A 159 -3.62 11.79 7.45
C ILE A 159 -3.61 11.40 5.96
N GLY A 160 -2.70 10.51 5.55
CA GLY A 160 -2.63 9.96 4.19
C GLY A 160 -3.92 9.26 3.76
N VAL A 161 -4.56 8.48 4.65
CA VAL A 161 -5.85 7.84 4.38
C VAL A 161 -6.93 8.90 4.13
N ILE A 162 -7.04 9.88 5.03
CA ILE A 162 -8.02 10.98 4.88
C ILE A 162 -7.77 11.75 3.58
N ALA A 163 -6.51 12.08 3.30
CA ALA A 163 -6.11 12.77 2.08
C ALA A 163 -6.44 11.98 0.81
N SER A 164 -6.21 10.67 0.80
CA SER A 164 -6.51 9.80 -0.35
C SER A 164 -8.01 9.72 -0.69
N LEU A 165 -8.87 9.91 0.29
CA LEU A 165 -10.32 9.96 0.12
C LEU A 165 -10.84 11.34 -0.29
N THR A 166 -10.14 12.41 0.12
CA THR A 166 -10.60 13.78 -0.07
C THR A 166 -9.99 14.46 -1.29
N ILE A 167 -8.66 14.36 -1.46
CA ILE A 167 -7.92 15.06 -2.54
C ILE A 167 -8.42 14.74 -3.95
N PRO A 168 -8.77 13.49 -4.31
CA PRO A 168 -9.26 13.18 -5.66
C PRO A 168 -10.53 13.93 -6.04
N ARG A 169 -11.35 14.34 -5.05
CA ARG A 169 -12.57 15.12 -5.29
C ARG A 169 -12.26 16.54 -5.78
N PHE A 170 -11.11 17.09 -5.41
CA PHE A 170 -10.64 18.41 -5.83
C PHE A 170 -9.77 18.37 -7.09
N ALA A 171 -9.20 17.21 -7.40
CA ALA A 171 -8.30 16.99 -8.53
C ALA A 171 -9.08 16.69 -9.83
N THR A 172 -9.97 17.63 -10.25
CA THR A 172 -10.65 17.56 -11.54
C THR A 172 -9.64 17.63 -12.68
N ALA A 173 -10.06 17.23 -13.91
CA ALA A 173 -9.17 17.20 -15.08
C ALA A 173 -8.43 18.54 -15.32
N GLU A 174 -9.08 19.65 -15.03
CA GLU A 174 -8.53 21.00 -15.21
C GLU A 174 -7.58 21.42 -14.07
N ARG A 175 -7.81 20.95 -12.84
CA ARG A 175 -7.08 21.36 -11.62
C ARG A 175 -6.02 20.38 -11.17
N ARG A 176 -5.95 19.17 -11.75
CA ARG A 176 -5.04 18.11 -11.32
C ARG A 176 -3.57 18.54 -11.25
N MET A 177 -3.12 19.32 -12.23
CA MET A 177 -1.73 19.81 -12.25
C MET A 177 -1.45 20.80 -11.13
N ALA A 178 -2.39 21.72 -10.87
CA ALA A 178 -2.28 22.68 -9.78
C ALA A 178 -2.32 21.99 -8.40
N VAL A 179 -3.20 21.01 -8.22
CA VAL A 179 -3.28 20.20 -7.00
C VAL A 179 -1.99 19.43 -6.78
N MET A 180 -1.43 18.78 -7.81
CA MET A 180 -0.15 18.07 -7.72
C MET A 180 0.99 19.04 -7.36
N ALA A 181 1.09 20.18 -8.03
CA ALA A 181 2.11 21.18 -7.74
C ALA A 181 2.01 21.70 -6.30
N ALA A 182 0.79 21.98 -5.81
CA ALA A 182 0.56 22.40 -4.44
C ALA A 182 0.98 21.33 -3.41
N LEU A 183 0.69 20.05 -3.67
CA LEU A 183 1.09 18.95 -2.80
C LEU A 183 2.62 18.77 -2.76
N PHE A 184 3.30 18.89 -3.90
CA PHE A 184 4.76 18.85 -3.93
C PHE A 184 5.39 20.05 -3.22
N ALA A 185 4.85 21.25 -3.41
CA ALA A 185 5.31 22.44 -2.70
C ALA A 185 5.12 22.31 -1.18
N ALA A 186 3.96 21.80 -0.74
CA ALA A 186 3.70 21.57 0.67
C ALA A 186 4.64 20.51 1.26
N ALA A 187 4.89 19.41 0.54
CA ALA A 187 5.82 18.37 0.97
C ALA A 187 7.26 18.92 1.10
N THR A 188 7.71 19.71 0.12
CA THR A 188 9.04 20.34 0.17
C THR A 188 9.15 21.34 1.32
N GLY A 189 8.12 22.20 1.51
CA GLY A 189 8.10 23.21 2.57
C GLY A 189 8.06 22.61 3.98
N SER A 190 7.46 21.42 4.15
CA SER A 190 7.42 20.73 5.44
C SER A 190 8.77 20.11 5.87
N MET A 191 9.76 20.09 4.97
CA MET A 191 11.09 19.53 5.23
C MET A 191 12.14 20.61 5.60
N MET A 192 11.81 21.88 5.40
CA MET A 192 12.64 23.00 5.77
C MET A 192 12.31 23.49 7.19
#